data_8dfdf7df766a63ed198e6422f866ead1
#
_entry.id   8dfdf7df766a63ed198e6422f866ead1
#
_cell.length_a   1.000
_cell.length_b   1.000
_cell.length_c   1.000
_cell.angle_alpha   90.00
_cell.angle_beta   90.00
_cell.angle_gamma   90.00
#
_symmetry.space_group_name_H-M   'P 1'
#
loop_
_entity.id
_entity.type
_entity.pdbx_description
1 polymer ?
#
loop_
_entity_poly.entity_id
_entity_poly.type
_entity_poly.pdbx_seq_one_letter_code
_entity_poly.pdbx_strand_id
1 'polypeptide(L)'
;MDEFRQNNRLRGALDAALSGLNGDPALAQRVLRCVEEKPRAAKKLSVGLVFALVALLAATGIAAAAALNLFEKFGQNDRRFAEIAPQTAISAESSVAQTEKTGTVAASITNAYYDGESLLIGYSIQGFSSFEPFSPTDEQLARMRPTDAVPARLNESHLAEAFEAARQAGTPWGMATYRVAVSDHTYTDDGLDLGPWTETEDASDPDCLLAIRDFDALPETAKNRDSLSLHAAVYQYAVFDYFDGHSMYTTTERTELFPLTATVNRISRDSALFMGFETVKGAKIGLSVQVSEIRLTAKMTAVDGTFPSIPDDSWFDLLLTDEDGEAFSPASFEILDRQTMCFTFDGNGQMPTTLNASLLIVSPSGQTESIPIVLDVNG
;
A
#
# COMPACT_ATOMS: atom_id res chain seq x y z
N MET A 1 -40.65 21.80 -12.25
CA MET A 1 -40.13 22.11 -10.88
C MET A 1 -38.94 21.19 -10.49
N ASP A 2 -38.79 20.05 -11.10
CA ASP A 2 -37.67 19.07 -10.84
C ASP A 2 -36.34 19.44 -11.49
N GLU A 3 -36.34 20.03 -12.68
CA GLU A 3 -35.10 20.45 -13.35
C GLU A 3 -34.35 21.56 -12.58
N PHE A 4 -35.06 22.43 -11.88
CA PHE A 4 -34.42 23.48 -11.09
C PHE A 4 -33.73 22.96 -9.83
N ARG A 5 -34.26 21.87 -9.25
CA ARG A 5 -33.65 21.20 -8.08
C ARG A 5 -32.43 20.37 -8.48
N GLN A 6 -32.46 19.79 -9.67
CA GLN A 6 -31.33 19.00 -10.22
C GLN A 6 -30.15 19.89 -10.59
N ASN A 7 -30.41 21.08 -11.18
CA ASN A 7 -29.37 22.07 -11.47
C ASN A 7 -28.70 22.65 -10.21
N ASN A 8 -29.48 22.84 -9.13
CA ASN A 8 -28.90 23.33 -7.88
C ASN A 8 -28.07 22.28 -7.13
N ARG A 9 -28.39 20.97 -7.27
CA ARG A 9 -27.54 19.89 -6.73
C ARG A 9 -26.26 19.75 -7.51
N LEU A 10 -26.29 19.83 -8.83
CA LEU A 10 -25.10 19.83 -9.68
C LEU A 10 -24.21 21.04 -9.40
N ARG A 11 -24.75 22.23 -9.18
CA ARG A 11 -24.01 23.42 -8.79
C ARG A 11 -23.34 23.23 -7.42
N GLY A 12 -24.08 22.73 -6.44
CA GLY A 12 -23.53 22.48 -5.10
C GLY A 12 -22.40 21.44 -5.09
N ALA A 13 -22.52 20.38 -5.90
CA ALA A 13 -21.46 19.37 -6.04
C ALA A 13 -20.23 19.92 -6.78
N LEU A 14 -20.43 20.75 -7.82
CA LEU A 14 -19.34 21.43 -8.51
C LEU A 14 -18.63 22.45 -7.61
N ASP A 15 -19.38 23.22 -6.84
CA ASP A 15 -18.81 24.19 -5.90
C ASP A 15 -18.04 23.50 -4.76
N ALA A 16 -18.52 22.36 -4.29
CA ALA A 16 -17.81 21.55 -3.29
C ALA A 16 -16.52 20.93 -3.87
N ALA A 17 -16.57 20.40 -5.09
CA ALA A 17 -15.42 19.83 -5.76
C ALA A 17 -14.35 20.89 -6.16
N LEU A 18 -14.78 22.13 -6.45
CA LEU A 18 -13.89 23.21 -6.84
C LEU A 18 -13.38 24.05 -5.65
N SER A 19 -14.02 23.98 -4.49
CA SER A 19 -13.62 24.76 -3.30
C SER A 19 -12.30 24.32 -2.67
N GLY A 20 -11.81 23.09 -2.97
CA GLY A 20 -10.50 22.59 -2.57
C GLY A 20 -9.37 22.88 -3.57
N LEU A 21 -9.70 23.35 -4.77
CA LEU A 21 -8.71 23.65 -5.80
C LEU A 21 -8.23 25.09 -5.66
N ASN A 22 -7.06 25.33 -5.08
CA ASN A 22 -6.30 26.58 -5.19
C ASN A 22 -5.74 26.77 -6.63
N GLY A 23 -6.54 26.39 -7.63
CA GLY A 23 -6.22 26.54 -9.04
C GLY A 23 -6.62 27.92 -9.56
N ASP A 24 -5.92 28.34 -10.61
CA ASP A 24 -6.08 29.60 -11.32
C ASP A 24 -7.57 30.04 -11.43
N PRO A 25 -7.98 31.15 -10.79
CA PRO A 25 -9.37 31.64 -10.84
C PRO A 25 -9.88 31.90 -12.26
N ALA A 26 -8.96 32.10 -13.23
CA ALA A 26 -9.30 32.26 -14.63
C ALA A 26 -9.81 30.96 -15.30
N LEU A 27 -9.41 29.79 -14.78
CA LEU A 27 -9.90 28.49 -15.29
C LEU A 27 -11.32 28.21 -14.83
N ALA A 28 -11.62 28.47 -13.55
CA ALA A 28 -12.96 28.34 -13.00
C ALA A 28 -13.97 29.29 -13.69
N GLN A 29 -13.55 30.55 -13.98
CA GLN A 29 -14.41 31.49 -14.71
C GLN A 29 -14.59 31.10 -16.19
N ARG A 30 -13.61 30.48 -16.85
CA ARG A 30 -13.79 29.96 -18.23
C ARG A 30 -14.79 28.80 -18.25
N VAL A 31 -14.71 27.89 -17.30
CA VAL A 31 -15.65 26.76 -17.20
C VAL A 31 -17.06 27.25 -16.91
N LEU A 32 -17.24 28.20 -15.98
CA LEU A 32 -18.55 28.82 -15.71
C LEU A 32 -19.12 29.56 -16.91
N ARG A 33 -18.32 30.32 -17.67
CA ARG A 33 -18.79 30.98 -18.91
C ARG A 33 -19.23 29.99 -20.00
N CYS A 34 -18.57 28.84 -20.13
CA CYS A 34 -18.98 27.79 -21.07
C CYS A 34 -20.33 27.16 -20.70
N VAL A 35 -20.70 27.17 -19.40
CA VAL A 35 -21.98 26.66 -18.92
C VAL A 35 -23.11 27.71 -18.99
N GLU A 36 -22.81 29.00 -18.92
CA GLU A 36 -23.81 30.08 -18.90
C GLU A 36 -24.23 30.57 -20.29
N GLU A 37 -23.46 30.32 -21.36
CA GLU A 37 -23.83 30.78 -22.68
C GLU A 37 -24.68 29.75 -23.46
N LYS A 38 -26.02 30.00 -23.42
CA LYS A 38 -27.15 29.62 -24.30
C LYS A 38 -28.02 28.44 -23.87
N PRO A 39 -29.35 28.70 -23.68
CA PRO A 39 -30.35 27.65 -23.71
C PRO A 39 -30.60 27.24 -25.21
N ARG A 40 -29.86 26.30 -25.71
CA ARG A 40 -30.20 25.58 -26.95
C ARG A 40 -30.72 24.19 -26.60
N ALA A 41 -31.84 23.85 -27.33
CA ALA A 41 -32.52 22.55 -27.24
C ALA A 41 -31.63 21.40 -26.79
N ALA A 42 -32.10 20.67 -25.79
CA ALA A 42 -31.42 19.51 -25.21
C ALA A 42 -31.03 18.50 -26.30
N LYS A 43 -29.87 18.71 -26.92
CA LYS A 43 -29.20 17.66 -27.65
C LYS A 43 -28.77 16.67 -26.60
N LYS A 44 -29.23 15.43 -26.70
CA LYS A 44 -28.72 14.30 -25.93
C LYS A 44 -27.18 14.42 -25.94
N LEU A 45 -26.60 14.73 -24.79
CA LEU A 45 -25.14 14.71 -24.64
C LEU A 45 -24.66 13.38 -25.22
N SER A 46 -23.75 13.42 -26.20
CA SER A 46 -23.22 12.19 -26.75
C SER A 46 -22.53 11.44 -25.62
N VAL A 47 -22.70 10.13 -25.58
CA VAL A 47 -22.03 9.26 -24.60
C VAL A 47 -20.55 9.60 -24.51
N GLY A 48 -19.90 9.95 -25.65
CA GLY A 48 -18.52 10.39 -25.69
C GLY A 48 -18.21 11.70 -24.96
N LEU A 49 -19.15 12.65 -24.89
CA LEU A 49 -18.94 13.89 -24.14
C LEU A 49 -19.07 13.65 -22.61
N VAL A 50 -19.96 12.76 -22.20
CA VAL A 50 -20.07 12.31 -20.81
C VAL A 50 -18.79 11.58 -20.40
N PHE A 51 -18.29 10.69 -21.27
CA PHE A 51 -17.01 10.02 -21.06
C PHE A 51 -15.84 11.00 -20.96
N ALA A 52 -15.76 11.99 -21.84
CA ALA A 52 -14.72 13.02 -21.80
C ALA A 52 -14.80 13.87 -20.52
N LEU A 53 -16.02 14.16 -20.04
CA LEU A 53 -16.22 14.94 -18.81
C LEU A 53 -15.88 14.11 -17.55
N VAL A 54 -16.26 12.84 -17.55
CA VAL A 54 -15.92 11.90 -16.49
C VAL A 54 -14.41 11.62 -16.46
N ALA A 55 -13.78 11.42 -17.62
CA ALA A 55 -12.33 11.27 -17.72
C ALA A 55 -11.59 12.55 -17.28
N LEU A 56 -12.12 13.74 -17.58
CA LEU A 56 -11.58 15.01 -17.11
C LEU A 56 -11.72 15.18 -15.60
N LEU A 57 -12.86 14.78 -15.02
CA LEU A 57 -13.09 14.82 -13.57
C LEU A 57 -12.23 13.78 -12.85
N ALA A 58 -12.08 12.58 -13.41
CA ALA A 58 -11.15 11.59 -12.90
C ALA A 58 -9.70 12.07 -12.99
N ALA A 59 -9.29 12.66 -14.11
CA ALA A 59 -7.95 13.22 -14.28
C ALA A 59 -7.69 14.40 -13.33
N THR A 60 -8.71 15.24 -13.02
CA THR A 60 -8.56 16.34 -12.04
C THR A 60 -8.54 15.82 -10.61
N GLY A 61 -9.29 14.76 -10.29
CA GLY A 61 -9.22 14.08 -8.99
C GLY A 61 -7.87 13.40 -8.77
N ILE A 62 -7.33 12.74 -9.80
CA ILE A 62 -5.99 12.16 -9.79
C ILE A 62 -4.91 13.24 -9.67
N ALA A 63 -5.05 14.37 -10.37
CA ALA A 63 -4.12 15.49 -10.25
C ALA A 63 -4.16 16.13 -8.85
N ALA A 64 -5.33 16.14 -8.18
CA ALA A 64 -5.45 16.59 -6.80
C ALA A 64 -4.84 15.57 -5.82
N ALA A 65 -5.01 14.26 -6.07
CA ALA A 65 -4.34 13.21 -5.30
C ALA A 65 -2.81 13.20 -5.54
N ALA A 66 -2.37 13.47 -6.77
CA ALA A 66 -0.94 13.61 -7.09
C ALA A 66 -0.31 14.87 -6.46
N ALA A 67 -1.13 15.90 -6.14
CA ALA A 67 -0.69 17.07 -5.39
C ALA A 67 -0.62 16.81 -3.87
N LEU A 68 -1.24 15.72 -3.39
CA LEU A 68 -1.10 15.25 -2.01
C LEU A 68 0.24 14.53 -1.91
N ASN A 69 1.14 15.09 -1.12
CA ASN A 69 2.34 14.40 -0.72
C ASN A 69 1.93 13.24 0.22
N LEU A 70 1.76 12.03 -0.33
CA LEU A 70 1.35 10.88 0.47
C LEU A 70 2.37 10.58 1.57
N PHE A 71 3.65 10.75 1.29
CA PHE A 71 4.69 10.57 2.30
C PHE A 71 4.55 11.56 3.46
N GLU A 72 4.17 12.81 3.21
CA GLU A 72 3.88 13.78 4.26
C GLU A 72 2.63 13.39 5.06
N LYS A 73 1.57 12.94 4.38
CA LYS A 73 0.32 12.50 5.03
C LYS A 73 0.56 11.31 5.95
N PHE A 74 1.21 10.26 5.46
CA PHE A 74 1.50 9.06 6.24
C PHE A 74 2.62 9.29 7.26
N GLY A 75 3.53 10.24 6.99
CA GLY A 75 4.61 10.62 7.89
C GLY A 75 4.15 11.19 9.22
N GLN A 76 2.88 11.62 9.34
CA GLN A 76 2.30 12.01 10.63
C GLN A 76 2.19 10.82 11.60
N ASN A 77 2.07 9.61 11.07
CA ASN A 77 1.92 8.39 11.85
C ASN A 77 3.14 7.46 11.77
N ASP A 78 4.00 7.64 10.77
CA ASP A 78 5.18 6.83 10.54
C ASP A 78 6.38 7.73 10.18
N ARG A 79 7.35 7.82 11.09
CA ARG A 79 8.53 8.69 10.96
C ARG A 79 9.35 8.43 9.69
N ARG A 80 9.31 7.21 9.14
CA ARG A 80 10.03 6.86 7.91
C ARG A 80 9.63 7.75 6.74
N PHE A 81 8.36 8.14 6.68
CA PHE A 81 7.82 8.95 5.59
C PHE A 81 7.92 10.47 5.84
N ALA A 82 8.13 10.90 7.10
CA ALA A 82 8.11 12.31 7.47
C ALA A 82 9.25 13.12 6.80
N GLU A 83 10.40 12.49 6.63
CA GLU A 83 11.63 13.12 6.10
C GLU A 83 11.86 12.83 4.62
N ILE A 84 11.07 11.93 4.01
CA ILE A 84 11.20 11.61 2.58
C ILE A 84 10.59 12.76 1.78
N ALA A 85 11.44 13.69 1.34
CA ALA A 85 11.00 14.69 0.38
C ALA A 85 10.52 14.02 -0.90
N PRO A 86 9.42 14.48 -1.52
CA PRO A 86 8.97 13.99 -2.82
C PRO A 86 9.99 14.41 -3.89
N GLN A 87 11.02 13.61 -4.09
CA GLN A 87 12.14 13.94 -4.98
C GLN A 87 12.01 13.31 -6.35
N THR A 88 11.03 12.47 -6.55
CA THR A 88 10.98 11.69 -7.78
C THR A 88 10.13 12.35 -8.83
N ALA A 89 10.78 12.71 -9.93
CA ALA A 89 10.06 12.86 -11.19
C ALA A 89 9.52 11.47 -11.56
N ILE A 90 8.28 11.19 -11.20
CA ILE A 90 7.58 9.97 -11.60
C ILE A 90 6.94 10.29 -12.95
N SER A 91 7.26 9.48 -13.95
CA SER A 91 6.42 9.36 -15.13
C SER A 91 5.41 8.27 -14.85
N ALA A 92 4.25 8.63 -14.29
CA ALA A 92 3.17 7.70 -14.03
C ALA A 92 2.01 7.98 -14.98
N GLU A 93 1.43 6.92 -15.53
CA GLU A 93 0.21 6.99 -16.30
C GLU A 93 -0.97 6.72 -15.38
N SER A 94 -1.91 7.67 -15.32
CA SER A 94 -3.18 7.42 -14.67
C SER A 94 -4.07 6.60 -15.59
N SER A 95 -4.68 5.57 -15.05
CA SER A 95 -5.57 4.68 -15.79
C SER A 95 -6.99 4.76 -15.25
N VAL A 96 -7.96 4.66 -16.15
CA VAL A 96 -9.39 4.78 -15.84
C VAL A 96 -10.16 3.65 -16.51
N ALA A 97 -11.05 2.99 -15.79
CA ALA A 97 -12.01 2.04 -16.32
C ALA A 97 -13.43 2.35 -15.88
N GLN A 98 -14.41 1.95 -16.68
CA GLN A 98 -15.81 1.92 -16.29
C GLN A 98 -16.19 0.49 -15.92
N THR A 99 -16.75 0.33 -14.74
CA THR A 99 -17.31 -0.93 -14.29
C THR A 99 -18.80 -0.77 -14.05
N GLU A 100 -19.57 -1.82 -14.23
CA GLU A 100 -21.01 -1.80 -13.96
C GLU A 100 -21.32 -1.67 -12.45
N LYS A 101 -20.38 -2.08 -11.60
CA LYS A 101 -20.59 -2.25 -10.15
C LYS A 101 -20.01 -1.12 -9.30
N THR A 102 -18.81 -0.69 -9.61
CA THR A 102 -18.14 0.39 -8.87
C THR A 102 -18.16 1.73 -9.63
N GLY A 103 -18.78 1.77 -10.82
CA GLY A 103 -18.83 2.97 -11.65
C GLY A 103 -17.47 3.28 -12.28
N THR A 104 -17.04 4.53 -12.21
CA THR A 104 -15.73 4.95 -12.70
C THR A 104 -14.67 4.60 -11.67
N VAL A 105 -13.73 3.76 -12.08
CA VAL A 105 -12.52 3.44 -11.31
C VAL A 105 -11.35 4.16 -11.93
N ALA A 106 -10.60 4.89 -11.12
CA ALA A 106 -9.37 5.54 -11.54
C ALA A 106 -8.25 5.20 -10.54
N ALA A 107 -7.07 4.86 -11.04
CA ALA A 107 -5.91 4.61 -10.21
C ALA A 107 -4.67 5.30 -10.76
N SER A 108 -3.78 5.72 -9.89
CA SER A 108 -2.48 6.31 -10.25
C SER A 108 -1.44 6.06 -9.17
N ILE A 109 -0.19 5.89 -9.60
CA ILE A 109 0.97 6.01 -8.72
C ILE A 109 1.22 7.51 -8.54
N THR A 110 1.20 8.00 -7.30
CA THR A 110 1.30 9.44 -6.99
C THR A 110 2.67 9.84 -6.50
N ASN A 111 3.31 8.96 -5.74
CA ASN A 111 4.63 9.16 -5.17
C ASN A 111 5.43 7.86 -5.31
N ALA A 112 6.73 7.97 -5.42
CA ALA A 112 7.61 6.84 -5.24
C ALA A 112 8.97 7.31 -4.70
N TYR A 113 9.65 6.40 -4.06
CA TYR A 113 11.00 6.56 -3.58
C TYR A 113 11.79 5.31 -3.91
N TYR A 114 12.98 5.47 -4.47
CA TYR A 114 13.87 4.36 -4.77
C TYR A 114 15.32 4.82 -4.62
N ASP A 115 16.07 4.20 -3.72
CA ASP A 115 17.48 4.49 -3.45
C ASP A 115 18.44 3.36 -3.85
N GLY A 116 17.90 2.26 -4.35
CA GLY A 116 18.62 1.05 -4.69
C GLY A 116 18.52 -0.04 -3.63
N GLU A 117 18.23 0.27 -2.38
CA GLU A 117 17.99 -0.70 -1.30
C GLU A 117 16.51 -0.79 -0.95
N SER A 118 15.81 0.33 -1.02
CA SER A 118 14.40 0.46 -0.65
C SER A 118 13.58 0.99 -1.82
N LEU A 119 12.35 0.50 -1.95
CA LEU A 119 11.36 1.01 -2.88
C LEU A 119 10.05 1.25 -2.13
N LEU A 120 9.56 2.49 -2.18
CA LEU A 120 8.24 2.85 -1.70
C LEU A 120 7.40 3.35 -2.86
N ILE A 121 6.13 2.91 -2.93
CA ILE A 121 5.20 3.31 -3.97
C ILE A 121 3.92 3.82 -3.31
N GLY A 122 3.66 5.12 -3.45
CA GLY A 122 2.39 5.71 -3.06
C GLY A 122 1.41 5.68 -4.22
N TYR A 123 0.19 5.23 -4.00
CA TYR A 123 -0.85 5.21 -5.02
C TYR A 123 -2.23 5.61 -4.47
N SER A 124 -3.10 6.01 -5.37
CA SER A 124 -4.49 6.33 -5.08
C SER A 124 -5.42 5.53 -5.98
N ILE A 125 -6.57 5.11 -5.43
CA ILE A 125 -7.65 4.47 -6.18
C ILE A 125 -8.95 5.21 -5.85
N GLN A 126 -9.64 5.71 -6.87
CA GLN A 126 -10.99 6.28 -6.76
C GLN A 126 -12.02 5.26 -7.23
N GLY A 127 -13.21 5.25 -6.60
CA GLY A 127 -14.26 4.27 -6.90
C GLY A 127 -13.89 2.86 -6.47
N PHE A 128 -13.21 2.72 -5.34
CA PHE A 128 -12.56 1.46 -4.96
C PHE A 128 -13.47 0.44 -4.29
N SER A 129 -14.69 0.82 -3.86
CA SER A 129 -15.60 -0.14 -3.23
C SER A 129 -17.07 0.18 -3.48
N SER A 130 -17.88 -0.85 -3.55
CA SER A 130 -19.34 -0.78 -3.52
C SER A 130 -19.90 -2.11 -3.03
N PHE A 131 -21.17 -2.11 -2.65
CA PHE A 131 -21.87 -3.33 -2.25
C PHE A 131 -23.35 -3.28 -2.69
N GLU A 132 -23.93 -4.47 -2.90
CA GLU A 132 -25.33 -4.63 -3.27
C GLU A 132 -25.92 -5.91 -2.67
N PRO A 133 -27.25 -5.97 -2.44
CA PRO A 133 -27.89 -7.23 -2.07
C PRO A 133 -27.65 -8.31 -3.11
N PHE A 134 -27.42 -9.55 -2.64
CA PHE A 134 -27.12 -10.69 -3.48
C PHE A 134 -28.01 -11.88 -3.16
N SER A 135 -28.54 -12.53 -4.19
CA SER A 135 -29.27 -13.78 -4.08
C SER A 135 -28.75 -14.72 -5.18
N PRO A 136 -28.03 -15.79 -4.81
CA PRO A 136 -27.46 -16.69 -5.81
C PRO A 136 -28.54 -17.49 -6.54
N THR A 137 -28.29 -17.80 -7.80
CA THR A 137 -28.98 -18.88 -8.50
C THR A 137 -28.49 -20.23 -7.98
N ASP A 138 -29.22 -21.31 -8.24
CA ASP A 138 -28.81 -22.67 -7.85
C ASP A 138 -27.42 -23.03 -8.41
N GLU A 139 -27.11 -22.60 -9.63
CA GLU A 139 -25.81 -22.82 -10.27
C GLU A 139 -24.69 -22.03 -9.57
N GLN A 140 -24.94 -20.78 -9.16
CA GLN A 140 -23.98 -19.99 -8.40
C GLN A 140 -23.76 -20.58 -7.00
N LEU A 141 -24.84 -20.95 -6.32
CA LEU A 141 -24.76 -21.55 -4.98
C LEU A 141 -23.95 -22.86 -5.00
N ALA A 142 -24.09 -23.69 -6.04
CA ALA A 142 -23.32 -24.91 -6.22
C ALA A 142 -21.81 -24.68 -6.37
N ARG A 143 -21.38 -23.49 -6.74
CA ARG A 143 -19.96 -23.09 -6.88
C ARG A 143 -19.41 -22.41 -5.62
N MET A 144 -20.27 -21.94 -4.74
CA MET A 144 -19.87 -21.29 -3.48
C MET A 144 -19.34 -22.33 -2.48
N ARG A 145 -18.43 -21.89 -1.65
CA ARG A 145 -17.85 -22.76 -0.60
C ARG A 145 -18.51 -22.45 0.73
N PRO A 146 -18.90 -23.50 1.50
CA PRO A 146 -19.35 -23.28 2.85
C PRO A 146 -18.21 -22.71 3.69
N THR A 147 -18.55 -21.81 4.60
CA THR A 147 -17.61 -21.16 5.52
C THR A 147 -18.25 -20.95 6.87
N ASP A 148 -17.48 -21.07 7.94
CA ASP A 148 -17.89 -20.69 9.29
C ASP A 148 -17.56 -19.21 9.59
N ALA A 149 -16.85 -18.55 8.67
CA ALA A 149 -16.46 -17.16 8.84
C ALA A 149 -17.69 -16.25 8.65
N VAL A 150 -17.90 -15.38 9.61
CA VAL A 150 -18.78 -14.23 9.45
C VAL A 150 -18.15 -13.31 8.40
N PRO A 151 -18.92 -12.75 7.44
CA PRO A 151 -18.37 -11.87 6.44
C PRO A 151 -17.54 -10.76 7.08
N ALA A 152 -16.25 -10.69 6.77
CA ALA A 152 -15.29 -9.78 7.42
C ALA A 152 -15.63 -8.29 7.23
N ARG A 153 -16.62 -7.99 6.39
CA ARG A 153 -17.00 -6.64 5.96
C ARG A 153 -18.34 -6.15 6.48
N LEU A 154 -18.90 -6.79 7.49
CA LEU A 154 -20.03 -6.24 8.24
C LEU A 154 -19.58 -5.09 9.17
N ASN A 155 -18.60 -4.28 8.73
CA ASN A 155 -18.12 -3.13 9.52
C ASN A 155 -19.14 -2.00 9.56
N GLU A 156 -20.10 -1.97 8.61
CA GLU A 156 -21.20 -1.03 8.66
C GLU A 156 -22.29 -1.59 9.56
N SER A 157 -22.61 -0.84 10.62
CA SER A 157 -23.54 -1.27 11.68
C SER A 157 -24.87 -1.79 11.14
N HIS A 158 -25.44 -1.14 10.11
CA HIS A 158 -26.72 -1.54 9.51
C HIS A 158 -26.65 -2.87 8.74
N LEU A 159 -25.51 -3.20 8.11
CA LEU A 159 -25.31 -4.50 7.45
C LEU A 159 -25.10 -5.61 8.46
N ALA A 160 -24.36 -5.35 9.52
CA ALA A 160 -24.18 -6.28 10.63
C ALA A 160 -25.51 -6.60 11.33
N GLU A 161 -26.33 -5.59 11.58
CA GLU A 161 -27.66 -5.74 12.16
C GLU A 161 -28.59 -6.56 11.25
N ALA A 162 -28.59 -6.27 9.93
CA ALA A 162 -29.40 -7.01 8.95
C ALA A 162 -29.00 -8.49 8.87
N PHE A 163 -27.70 -8.78 8.85
CA PHE A 163 -27.18 -10.14 8.86
C PHE A 163 -27.54 -10.89 10.15
N GLU A 164 -27.34 -10.25 11.30
CA GLU A 164 -27.65 -10.86 12.59
C GLU A 164 -29.15 -11.13 12.76
N ALA A 165 -30.00 -10.23 12.28
CA ALA A 165 -31.45 -10.45 12.26
C ALA A 165 -31.85 -11.63 11.38
N ALA A 166 -31.24 -11.76 10.20
CA ALA A 166 -31.47 -12.89 9.30
C ALA A 166 -30.97 -14.21 9.93
N ARG A 167 -29.83 -14.19 10.59
CA ARG A 167 -29.24 -15.36 11.30
C ARG A 167 -30.15 -15.83 12.45
N GLN A 168 -30.67 -14.89 13.24
CA GLN A 168 -31.60 -15.21 14.33
C GLN A 168 -32.95 -15.75 13.83
N ALA A 169 -33.43 -15.21 12.70
CA ALA A 169 -34.68 -15.65 12.09
C ALA A 169 -34.55 -16.91 11.25
N GLY A 170 -33.35 -17.39 10.98
CA GLY A 170 -33.10 -18.50 10.05
C GLY A 170 -33.56 -18.19 8.61
N THR A 171 -33.48 -16.92 8.20
CA THR A 171 -33.89 -16.46 6.85
C THR A 171 -32.70 -16.21 5.97
N PRO A 172 -32.82 -16.42 4.65
CA PRO A 172 -31.72 -16.14 3.73
C PRO A 172 -31.30 -14.67 3.75
N TRP A 173 -29.99 -14.46 3.63
CA TRP A 173 -29.38 -13.15 3.48
C TRP A 173 -28.16 -13.24 2.57
N GLY A 174 -27.91 -12.24 1.73
CA GLY A 174 -26.71 -12.24 0.91
C GLY A 174 -26.32 -10.85 0.43
N MET A 175 -25.02 -10.71 0.24
CA MET A 175 -24.37 -9.47 -0.17
C MET A 175 -23.25 -9.76 -1.16
N ALA A 176 -23.17 -8.96 -2.21
CA ALA A 176 -22.03 -8.86 -3.09
C ALA A 176 -21.24 -7.61 -2.73
N THR A 177 -19.96 -7.76 -2.42
CA THR A 177 -19.04 -6.65 -2.16
C THR A 177 -18.05 -6.57 -3.30
N TYR A 178 -17.93 -5.41 -3.91
CA TYR A 178 -16.97 -5.13 -4.96
C TYR A 178 -15.87 -4.25 -4.40
N ARG A 179 -14.61 -4.64 -4.58
CA ARG A 179 -13.44 -3.88 -4.15
C ARG A 179 -12.43 -3.82 -5.29
N VAL A 180 -11.86 -2.64 -5.48
CA VAL A 180 -10.74 -2.47 -6.41
C VAL A 180 -9.45 -2.41 -5.60
N ALA A 181 -8.44 -3.12 -6.05
CA ALA A 181 -7.12 -3.14 -5.43
C ALA A 181 -6.02 -3.33 -6.48
N VAL A 182 -4.82 -2.91 -6.14
CA VAL A 182 -3.61 -3.22 -6.91
C VAL A 182 -3.23 -4.69 -6.65
N SER A 183 -2.71 -5.37 -7.66
CA SER A 183 -2.28 -6.77 -7.55
C SER A 183 -1.25 -6.98 -6.44
N ASP A 184 -1.19 -8.21 -5.93
CA ASP A 184 -0.19 -8.61 -4.93
C ASP A 184 1.25 -8.66 -5.49
N HIS A 185 1.40 -8.56 -6.81
CA HIS A 185 2.68 -8.58 -7.49
C HIS A 185 2.93 -7.28 -8.24
N THR A 186 4.16 -6.79 -8.14
CA THR A 186 4.67 -5.67 -8.94
C THR A 186 5.91 -6.15 -9.67
N TYR A 187 5.91 -5.97 -10.98
CA TYR A 187 6.98 -6.42 -11.86
C TYR A 187 7.71 -5.25 -12.51
N THR A 188 8.94 -5.48 -12.92
CA THR A 188 9.64 -4.59 -13.84
C THR A 188 9.33 -4.95 -15.30
N ASP A 189 9.72 -4.09 -16.27
CA ASP A 189 9.50 -4.32 -17.72
C ASP A 189 10.03 -5.67 -18.22
N ASP A 190 11.11 -6.15 -17.63
CA ASP A 190 11.73 -7.44 -17.97
C ASP A 190 11.13 -8.63 -17.17
N GLY A 191 10.05 -8.40 -16.45
CA GLY A 191 9.31 -9.43 -15.73
C GLY A 191 9.93 -9.84 -14.40
N LEU A 192 10.87 -9.07 -13.84
CA LEU A 192 11.38 -9.30 -12.50
C LEU A 192 10.31 -8.96 -11.47
N ASP A 193 9.90 -9.92 -10.66
CA ASP A 193 9.06 -9.69 -9.48
C ASP A 193 9.87 -8.96 -8.40
N LEU A 194 9.33 -7.86 -7.89
CA LEU A 194 10.02 -7.03 -6.87
C LEU A 194 9.92 -7.61 -5.46
N GLY A 195 9.20 -8.73 -5.31
CA GLY A 195 9.13 -9.46 -4.05
C GLY A 195 8.00 -9.02 -3.12
N PRO A 196 8.06 -9.46 -1.86
CA PRO A 196 7.07 -9.14 -0.86
C PRO A 196 7.07 -7.65 -0.51
N TRP A 197 5.92 -7.18 -0.02
CA TRP A 197 5.71 -5.81 0.40
C TRP A 197 4.78 -5.76 1.60
N THR A 198 4.86 -4.67 2.34
CA THR A 198 3.86 -4.26 3.34
C THR A 198 3.09 -3.04 2.81
N GLU A 199 1.85 -2.87 3.25
CA GLU A 199 1.00 -1.79 2.78
C GLU A 199 0.37 -1.04 3.95
N THR A 200 0.49 0.28 3.91
CA THR A 200 -0.21 1.17 4.82
C THR A 200 -1.30 1.88 4.03
N GLU A 201 -2.55 1.67 4.44
CA GLU A 201 -3.74 2.20 3.77
C GLU A 201 -4.40 3.31 4.57
N ASP A 202 -4.98 4.28 3.86
CA ASP A 202 -5.97 5.22 4.38
C ASP A 202 -7.24 5.17 3.51
N ALA A 203 -8.28 4.59 4.05
CA ALA A 203 -9.61 4.47 3.46
C ALA A 203 -10.65 5.34 4.24
N SER A 204 -10.21 6.41 4.87
CA SER A 204 -11.10 7.33 5.60
C SER A 204 -12.06 8.08 4.66
N ASP A 205 -11.67 8.27 3.40
CA ASP A 205 -12.54 8.75 2.34
C ASP A 205 -13.25 7.54 1.69
N PRO A 206 -14.60 7.46 1.72
CA PRO A 206 -15.33 6.33 1.15
C PRO A 206 -15.16 6.19 -0.38
N ASP A 207 -14.76 7.26 -1.06
CA ASP A 207 -14.62 7.30 -2.51
C ASP A 207 -13.14 7.17 -2.97
N CYS A 208 -12.17 7.27 -2.04
CA CYS A 208 -10.74 7.28 -2.36
C CYS A 208 -9.92 6.46 -1.37
N LEU A 209 -9.23 5.45 -1.88
CA LEU A 209 -8.18 4.73 -1.16
C LEU A 209 -6.83 5.37 -1.46
N LEU A 210 -6.09 5.72 -0.42
CA LEU A 210 -4.69 6.11 -0.49
C LEU A 210 -3.85 5.04 0.18
N ALA A 211 -2.76 4.65 -0.45
CA ALA A 211 -1.88 3.64 0.14
C ALA A 211 -0.41 3.88 -0.19
N ILE A 212 0.46 3.43 0.70
CA ILE A 212 1.90 3.29 0.47
C ILE A 212 2.25 1.82 0.57
N ARG A 213 2.93 1.31 -0.45
CA ARG A 213 3.49 -0.02 -0.52
C ARG A 213 4.99 0.07 -0.30
N ASP A 214 5.48 -0.61 0.72
CA ASP A 214 6.89 -0.71 1.09
C ASP A 214 7.39 -2.11 0.73
N PHE A 215 8.39 -2.20 -0.15
CA PHE A 215 9.03 -3.46 -0.54
C PHE A 215 10.12 -3.82 0.45
N ASP A 216 9.87 -4.84 1.25
CA ASP A 216 10.72 -5.26 2.37
C ASP A 216 12.12 -5.72 1.94
N ALA A 217 12.24 -6.34 0.77
CA ALA A 217 13.51 -6.78 0.22
C ALA A 217 13.49 -6.75 -1.31
N LEU A 218 14.24 -5.83 -1.89
CA LEU A 218 14.40 -5.80 -3.34
C LEU A 218 15.34 -6.92 -3.80
N PRO A 219 15.05 -7.56 -4.95
CA PRO A 219 16.01 -8.45 -5.59
C PRO A 219 17.32 -7.73 -5.92
N GLU A 220 18.47 -8.40 -5.76
CA GLU A 220 19.79 -7.81 -6.03
C GLU A 220 19.91 -7.22 -7.44
N THR A 221 19.22 -7.81 -8.42
CA THR A 221 19.16 -7.29 -9.79
C THR A 221 18.38 -5.98 -9.90
N ALA A 222 17.43 -5.71 -9.00
CA ALA A 222 16.74 -4.42 -8.93
C ALA A 222 17.60 -3.37 -8.26
N LYS A 223 18.31 -3.69 -7.18
CA LYS A 223 19.16 -2.78 -6.41
C LYS A 223 20.23 -2.07 -7.23
N ASN A 224 20.71 -2.70 -8.28
CA ASN A 224 21.79 -2.18 -9.13
C ASN A 224 21.30 -1.35 -10.32
N ARG A 225 20.00 -1.02 -10.40
CA ARG A 225 19.45 -0.25 -11.51
C ARG A 225 19.41 1.24 -11.20
N ASP A 226 19.63 2.07 -12.22
CA ASP A 226 19.48 3.52 -12.13
C ASP A 226 18.01 3.96 -12.17
N SER A 227 17.14 3.08 -12.67
CA SER A 227 15.69 3.30 -12.71
C SER A 227 14.93 1.97 -12.71
N LEU A 228 13.70 1.99 -12.24
CA LEU A 228 12.76 0.88 -12.29
C LEU A 228 11.52 1.29 -13.08
N SER A 229 11.19 0.55 -14.13
CA SER A 229 9.90 0.63 -14.78
C SER A 229 8.96 -0.38 -14.13
N LEU A 230 7.94 0.11 -13.46
CA LEU A 230 7.05 -0.64 -12.60
C LEU A 230 5.76 -1.00 -13.32
N HIS A 231 5.30 -2.23 -13.17
CA HIS A 231 4.05 -2.74 -13.68
C HIS A 231 3.28 -3.48 -12.59
N ALA A 232 2.08 -3.02 -12.29
CA ALA A 232 1.12 -3.71 -11.46
C ALA A 232 -0.23 -3.73 -12.16
N ALA A 233 -1.04 -4.76 -11.92
CA ALA A 233 -2.40 -4.79 -12.45
C ALA A 233 -3.39 -4.28 -11.41
N VAL A 234 -4.41 -3.56 -11.85
CA VAL A 234 -5.55 -3.17 -11.00
C VAL A 234 -6.69 -4.15 -11.25
N TYR A 235 -7.20 -4.76 -10.19
CA TYR A 235 -8.26 -5.75 -10.24
C TYR A 235 -9.50 -5.26 -9.51
N GLN A 236 -10.67 -5.63 -10.05
CA GLN A 236 -11.90 -5.65 -9.29
C GLN A 236 -12.08 -7.06 -8.70
N TYR A 237 -12.24 -7.11 -7.41
CA TYR A 237 -12.61 -8.31 -6.66
C TYR A 237 -14.10 -8.22 -6.35
N ALA A 238 -14.85 -9.27 -6.66
CA ALA A 238 -16.23 -9.45 -6.25
C ALA A 238 -16.29 -10.59 -5.23
N VAL A 239 -16.64 -10.26 -4.00
CA VAL A 239 -16.86 -11.24 -2.92
C VAL A 239 -18.36 -11.40 -2.73
N PHE A 240 -18.85 -12.61 -2.94
CA PHE A 240 -20.26 -12.95 -2.77
C PHE A 240 -20.40 -13.76 -1.50
N ASP A 241 -21.10 -13.21 -0.53
CA ASP A 241 -21.43 -13.84 0.73
C ASP A 241 -22.93 -14.15 0.77
N TYR A 242 -23.29 -15.37 1.13
CA TYR A 242 -24.67 -15.81 1.19
C TYR A 242 -24.93 -16.75 2.38
N PHE A 243 -25.96 -16.42 3.15
CA PHE A 243 -26.49 -17.24 4.23
C PHE A 243 -27.84 -17.81 3.80
N ASP A 244 -27.98 -19.13 3.80
CA ASP A 244 -29.20 -19.81 3.34
C ASP A 244 -30.27 -19.99 4.45
N GLY A 245 -30.01 -19.49 5.65
CA GLY A 245 -30.79 -19.69 6.86
C GLY A 245 -30.17 -20.69 7.82
N HIS A 246 -29.15 -21.44 7.40
CA HIS A 246 -28.48 -22.48 8.19
C HIS A 246 -26.96 -22.41 8.08
N SER A 247 -26.46 -22.20 6.89
CA SER A 247 -25.03 -22.22 6.57
C SER A 247 -24.63 -20.96 5.82
N MET A 248 -23.38 -20.54 6.02
CA MET A 248 -22.76 -19.47 5.29
C MET A 248 -21.97 -19.99 4.10
N TYR A 249 -22.03 -19.30 2.97
CA TYR A 249 -21.32 -19.61 1.74
C TYR A 249 -20.60 -18.37 1.23
N THR A 250 -19.43 -18.55 0.66
CA THR A 250 -18.67 -17.46 0.04
C THR A 250 -18.04 -17.89 -1.27
N THR A 251 -17.86 -16.94 -2.18
CA THR A 251 -17.01 -17.09 -3.37
C THR A 251 -16.41 -15.76 -3.75
N THR A 252 -15.27 -15.81 -4.42
CA THR A 252 -14.57 -14.60 -4.88
C THR A 252 -14.29 -14.72 -6.36
N GLU A 253 -14.61 -13.68 -7.09
CA GLU A 253 -14.26 -13.51 -8.50
C GLU A 253 -13.30 -12.33 -8.64
N ARG A 254 -12.40 -12.40 -9.63
CA ARG A 254 -11.41 -11.37 -9.92
C ARG A 254 -11.42 -11.02 -11.38
N THR A 255 -11.51 -9.74 -11.69
CA THR A 255 -11.45 -9.21 -13.05
C THR A 255 -10.36 -8.16 -13.14
N GLU A 256 -9.43 -8.29 -14.06
CA GLU A 256 -8.43 -7.26 -14.33
C GLU A 256 -9.10 -6.09 -15.05
N LEU A 257 -8.85 -4.88 -14.57
CA LEU A 257 -9.39 -3.64 -15.13
C LEU A 257 -8.41 -2.97 -16.08
N PHE A 258 -7.20 -2.74 -15.63
CA PHE A 258 -6.13 -2.08 -16.39
C PHE A 258 -4.77 -2.26 -15.71
N PRO A 259 -3.67 -2.10 -16.46
CA PRO A 259 -2.34 -1.99 -15.88
C PRO A 259 -2.12 -0.64 -15.20
N LEU A 260 -1.31 -0.63 -14.15
CA LEU A 260 -0.78 0.54 -13.48
C LEU A 260 0.73 0.57 -13.69
N THR A 261 1.24 1.63 -14.31
CA THR A 261 2.65 1.72 -14.70
C THR A 261 3.29 2.99 -14.19
N ALA A 262 4.57 2.91 -13.83
CA ALA A 262 5.39 4.07 -13.50
C ALA A 262 6.86 3.81 -13.77
N THR A 263 7.63 4.86 -14.04
CA THR A 263 9.09 4.82 -14.04
C THR A 263 9.61 5.63 -12.86
N VAL A 264 10.42 4.98 -12.04
CA VAL A 264 11.02 5.56 -10.83
C VAL A 264 12.53 5.59 -11.01
N ASN A 265 13.14 6.76 -10.88
CA ASN A 265 14.58 6.90 -10.96
C ASN A 265 15.21 6.72 -9.58
N ARG A 266 16.41 6.12 -9.58
CA ARG A 266 17.20 5.98 -8.36
C ARG A 266 17.60 7.36 -7.85
N ILE A 267 17.37 7.58 -6.56
CA ILE A 267 17.85 8.74 -5.86
C ILE A 267 19.25 8.40 -5.34
N SER A 268 20.24 9.23 -5.66
CA SER A 268 21.56 9.13 -5.03
C SER A 268 21.46 9.70 -3.64
N ARG A 269 21.57 8.85 -2.63
CA ARG A 269 21.64 9.25 -1.22
C ARG A 269 22.87 8.67 -0.56
N ASP A 270 23.29 9.34 0.50
CA ASP A 270 24.36 8.85 1.33
C ASP A 270 23.87 7.56 2.02
N SER A 271 24.67 6.52 1.88
CA SER A 271 24.49 5.28 2.63
C SER A 271 25.73 5.04 3.49
N ALA A 272 25.57 4.59 4.70
CA ALA A 272 26.66 4.23 5.57
C ALA A 272 26.71 2.71 5.75
N LEU A 273 27.92 2.17 5.79
CA LEU A 273 28.16 0.78 6.12
C LEU A 273 28.87 0.71 7.47
N PHE A 274 28.20 0.14 8.44
CA PHE A 274 28.77 -0.14 9.76
C PHE A 274 29.18 -1.60 9.82
N MET A 275 30.36 -1.89 10.37
CA MET A 275 30.87 -3.26 10.49
C MET A 275 31.46 -3.52 11.86
N GLY A 276 31.27 -4.72 12.37
CA GLY A 276 31.83 -5.15 13.64
C GLY A 276 31.98 -6.67 13.75
N PHE A 277 32.73 -7.09 14.74
CA PHE A 277 32.94 -8.50 15.03
C PHE A 277 32.90 -8.72 16.54
N GLU A 278 32.33 -9.84 16.96
CA GLU A 278 32.32 -10.25 18.36
C GLU A 278 32.49 -11.76 18.50
N THR A 279 33.06 -12.20 19.61
CA THR A 279 33.16 -13.63 19.90
C THR A 279 32.07 -14.04 20.87
N VAL A 280 31.11 -14.79 20.36
CA VAL A 280 29.92 -15.26 21.07
C VAL A 280 30.03 -16.75 21.32
N LYS A 281 30.11 -17.14 22.57
CA LYS A 281 30.25 -18.58 22.98
C LYS A 281 31.27 -19.35 22.19
N GLY A 282 32.42 -18.72 21.87
CA GLY A 282 33.53 -19.32 21.14
C GLY A 282 33.44 -19.29 19.61
N ALA A 283 32.33 -18.83 19.03
CA ALA A 283 32.21 -18.57 17.60
C ALA A 283 32.40 -17.09 17.29
N LYS A 284 33.12 -16.77 16.22
CA LYS A 284 33.30 -15.41 15.75
C LYS A 284 32.13 -15.00 14.87
N ILE A 285 31.41 -13.98 15.29
CA ILE A 285 30.27 -13.41 14.57
C ILE A 285 30.67 -12.08 13.96
N GLY A 286 30.47 -11.92 12.67
CA GLY A 286 30.57 -10.65 11.95
C GLY A 286 29.18 -10.05 11.77
N LEU A 287 29.07 -8.74 11.96
CA LEU A 287 27.87 -7.96 11.70
C LEU A 287 28.23 -6.83 10.74
N SER A 288 27.48 -6.74 9.63
CA SER A 288 27.53 -5.61 8.73
C SER A 288 26.14 -5.00 8.62
N VAL A 289 26.03 -3.69 8.81
CA VAL A 289 24.76 -2.97 8.75
C VAL A 289 24.86 -1.91 7.68
N GLN A 290 24.12 -2.11 6.60
CA GLN A 290 23.88 -1.10 5.58
C GLN A 290 22.75 -0.20 6.05
N VAL A 291 22.99 1.10 6.10
CA VAL A 291 22.03 2.08 6.61
C VAL A 291 21.61 3.03 5.51
N SER A 292 20.31 3.23 5.37
CA SER A 292 19.70 4.32 4.64
C SER A 292 18.72 5.06 5.56
N GLU A 293 18.16 6.18 5.11
CA GLU A 293 17.19 6.97 5.90
C GLU A 293 15.91 6.17 6.22
N ILE A 294 15.55 5.22 5.34
CA ILE A 294 14.30 4.46 5.44
C ILE A 294 14.49 3.10 6.08
N ARG A 295 15.66 2.49 5.87
CA ARG A 295 15.90 1.08 6.18
C ARG A 295 17.32 0.81 6.65
N LEU A 296 17.44 -0.07 7.61
CA LEU A 296 18.70 -0.67 7.99
C LEU A 296 18.66 -2.15 7.64
N THR A 297 19.68 -2.63 6.91
CA THR A 297 19.83 -4.05 6.59
C THR A 297 21.07 -4.58 7.28
N ALA A 298 20.88 -5.44 8.26
CA ALA A 298 21.93 -6.05 9.05
C ALA A 298 22.17 -7.50 8.64
N LYS A 299 23.37 -7.80 8.14
CA LYS A 299 23.80 -9.18 7.84
C LYS A 299 24.71 -9.67 8.96
N MET A 300 24.27 -10.70 9.65
CA MET A 300 25.02 -11.38 10.69
C MET A 300 25.59 -12.68 10.12
N THR A 301 26.92 -12.84 10.16
CA THR A 301 27.62 -13.97 9.56
C THR A 301 28.49 -14.69 10.56
N ALA A 302 28.38 -16.01 10.60
CA ALA A 302 29.31 -16.86 11.37
C ALA A 302 30.63 -16.99 10.60
N VAL A 303 31.65 -16.25 11.01
CA VAL A 303 32.94 -16.16 10.30
C VAL A 303 33.64 -17.51 10.21
N ASP A 304 33.55 -18.34 11.25
CA ASP A 304 34.13 -19.65 11.34
C ASP A 304 33.26 -20.78 10.78
N GLY A 305 32.20 -20.41 10.08
CA GLY A 305 31.34 -21.34 9.32
C GLY A 305 30.13 -21.89 10.08
N THR A 306 30.02 -21.65 11.37
CA THR A 306 28.85 -22.07 12.18
C THR A 306 28.50 -21.06 13.25
N PHE A 307 27.21 -20.81 13.46
CA PHE A 307 26.75 -20.06 14.61
C PHE A 307 27.02 -20.80 15.92
N PRO A 308 27.20 -20.09 17.03
CA PRO A 308 27.40 -20.73 18.32
C PRO A 308 26.20 -21.57 18.70
N SER A 309 26.46 -22.70 19.40
CA SER A 309 25.39 -23.49 19.95
C SER A 309 24.67 -22.71 21.05
N ILE A 310 23.37 -22.58 20.92
CA ILE A 310 22.48 -21.97 21.91
C ILE A 310 21.58 -23.05 22.52
N PRO A 311 21.00 -22.86 23.72
CA PRO A 311 20.07 -23.81 24.30
C PRO A 311 18.92 -24.15 23.34
N ASP A 312 18.38 -25.37 23.48
CA ASP A 312 17.25 -25.82 22.67
C ASP A 312 16.07 -24.83 22.77
N ASP A 313 15.40 -24.63 21.65
CA ASP A 313 14.29 -23.67 21.50
C ASP A 313 14.61 -22.19 21.75
N SER A 314 15.89 -21.84 21.90
CA SER A 314 16.35 -20.43 21.90
C SER A 314 16.59 -19.94 20.47
N TRP A 315 16.54 -18.62 20.27
CA TRP A 315 16.83 -18.00 18.97
C TRP A 315 17.72 -16.78 19.11
N PHE A 316 18.36 -16.42 18.00
CA PHE A 316 19.07 -15.16 17.89
C PHE A 316 18.11 -14.06 17.48
N ASP A 317 18.32 -12.86 18.06
CA ASP A 317 17.68 -11.62 17.66
C ASP A 317 18.73 -10.51 17.67
N LEU A 318 18.43 -9.39 17.03
CA LEU A 318 19.34 -8.26 16.93
C LEU A 318 18.65 -6.97 17.38
N LEU A 319 19.28 -6.25 18.27
CA LEU A 319 18.86 -4.91 18.67
C LEU A 319 19.82 -3.89 18.08
N LEU A 320 19.29 -2.93 17.33
CA LEU A 320 20.02 -1.76 16.84
C LEU A 320 19.46 -0.50 17.51
N THR A 321 20.36 0.39 17.95
CA THR A 321 19.97 1.70 18.49
C THR A 321 20.87 2.79 17.91
N ASP A 322 20.33 4.00 17.79
CA ASP A 322 21.05 5.18 17.36
C ASP A 322 21.92 5.78 18.49
N GLU A 323 22.48 6.97 18.26
CA GLU A 323 23.30 7.73 19.23
C GLU A 323 22.55 8.15 20.49
N ASP A 324 21.24 8.34 20.40
CA ASP A 324 20.36 8.72 21.51
C ASP A 324 19.86 7.50 22.30
N GLY A 325 20.16 6.28 21.80
CA GLY A 325 19.74 5.02 22.40
C GLY A 325 18.31 4.64 22.00
N GLU A 326 17.70 5.31 21.01
CA GLU A 326 16.42 4.91 20.46
C GLU A 326 16.59 3.64 19.61
N ALA A 327 15.71 2.66 19.83
CA ALA A 327 15.75 1.40 19.10
C ALA A 327 15.07 1.50 17.75
N PHE A 328 15.71 0.93 16.72
CA PHE A 328 15.08 0.74 15.42
C PHE A 328 14.07 -0.41 15.48
N SER A 329 12.92 -0.21 14.85
CA SER A 329 11.87 -1.23 14.83
C SER A 329 12.24 -2.36 13.88
N PRO A 330 12.20 -3.64 14.29
CA PRO A 330 12.44 -4.77 13.40
C PRO A 330 11.29 -4.88 12.38
N ALA A 331 11.64 -4.98 11.09
CA ALA A 331 10.69 -5.13 9.99
C ALA A 331 10.63 -6.59 9.50
N SER A 332 11.78 -7.25 9.29
CA SER A 332 11.81 -8.63 8.84
C SER A 332 13.09 -9.37 9.29
N PHE A 333 13.03 -10.68 9.21
CA PHE A 333 14.15 -11.58 9.49
C PHE A 333 14.16 -12.72 8.48
N GLU A 334 15.34 -13.04 7.94
CA GLU A 334 15.54 -14.14 7.00
C GLU A 334 16.83 -14.89 7.30
N ILE A 335 16.78 -16.22 7.17
CA ILE A 335 17.96 -17.07 7.18
C ILE A 335 18.39 -17.30 5.73
N LEU A 336 19.45 -16.61 5.28
CA LEU A 336 19.94 -16.70 3.90
C LEU A 336 20.60 -18.05 3.65
N ASP A 337 21.40 -18.53 4.60
CA ASP A 337 22.07 -19.82 4.57
C ASP A 337 22.46 -20.28 5.99
N ARG A 338 23.25 -21.35 6.08
CA ARG A 338 23.71 -21.89 7.38
C ARG A 338 24.66 -20.98 8.16
N GLN A 339 25.18 -19.96 7.52
CA GLN A 339 26.21 -19.06 8.07
C GLN A 339 25.77 -17.61 8.12
N THR A 340 24.62 -17.27 7.50
CA THR A 340 24.20 -15.89 7.33
C THR A 340 22.73 -15.71 7.68
N MET A 341 22.46 -14.75 8.55
CA MET A 341 21.12 -14.25 8.88
C MET A 341 21.03 -12.78 8.46
N CYS A 342 19.90 -12.39 7.95
CA CYS A 342 19.59 -11.01 7.57
C CYS A 342 18.45 -10.48 8.41
N PHE A 343 18.64 -9.31 9.00
CA PHE A 343 17.63 -8.58 9.76
C PHE A 343 17.39 -7.26 9.06
N THR A 344 16.16 -6.89 8.90
CA THR A 344 15.77 -5.60 8.34
C THR A 344 15.05 -4.79 9.40
N PHE A 345 15.39 -3.51 9.50
CA PHE A 345 14.77 -2.58 10.44
C PHE A 345 14.24 -1.37 9.68
N ASP A 346 13.19 -0.80 10.19
CA ASP A 346 12.70 0.49 9.72
C ASP A 346 13.65 1.60 10.13
N GLY A 347 14.02 2.46 9.20
CA GLY A 347 14.73 3.69 9.48
C GLY A 347 13.84 4.70 10.20
N ASN A 348 14.42 5.74 10.74
CA ASN A 348 13.69 6.82 11.41
C ASN A 348 13.64 8.13 10.59
N GLY A 349 13.97 8.04 9.29
CA GLY A 349 14.02 9.18 8.36
C GLY A 349 15.34 9.96 8.43
N GLN A 350 16.28 9.57 9.28
CA GLN A 350 17.58 10.22 9.44
C GLN A 350 18.71 9.19 9.39
N MET A 351 19.87 9.61 8.91
CA MET A 351 21.08 8.80 8.96
C MET A 351 21.71 8.88 10.36
N PRO A 352 21.80 7.78 11.12
CA PRO A 352 22.47 7.80 12.41
C PRO A 352 23.97 8.10 12.22
N THR A 353 24.53 8.91 13.10
CA THR A 353 25.97 9.20 13.12
C THR A 353 26.75 8.10 13.79
N THR A 354 26.13 7.40 14.73
CA THR A 354 26.65 6.20 15.38
C THR A 354 25.54 5.17 15.48
N LEU A 355 25.92 3.91 15.38
CA LEU A 355 25.01 2.78 15.49
C LEU A 355 25.54 1.82 16.56
N ASN A 356 24.69 1.50 17.52
CA ASN A 356 24.99 0.51 18.54
C ASN A 356 24.23 -0.79 18.20
N ALA A 357 24.91 -1.91 18.37
CA ALA A 357 24.32 -3.22 18.11
C ALA A 357 24.46 -4.14 19.33
N SER A 358 23.44 -4.92 19.59
CA SER A 358 23.48 -6.00 20.58
C SER A 358 22.87 -7.26 19.97
N LEU A 359 23.65 -8.33 19.94
CA LEU A 359 23.12 -9.65 19.65
C LEU A 359 22.36 -10.16 20.88
N LEU A 360 21.14 -10.55 20.68
CA LEU A 360 20.27 -11.10 21.71
C LEU A 360 20.15 -12.61 21.55
N ILE A 361 20.30 -13.35 22.64
CA ILE A 361 19.95 -14.77 22.70
C ILE A 361 18.71 -14.87 23.57
N VAL A 362 17.59 -15.19 22.95
CA VAL A 362 16.28 -15.21 23.62
C VAL A 362 15.89 -16.66 23.91
N SER A 363 15.62 -16.97 25.17
CA SER A 363 15.15 -18.27 25.61
C SER A 363 13.63 -18.41 25.47
N PRO A 364 13.07 -19.61 25.46
CA PRO A 364 11.62 -19.85 25.45
C PRO A 364 10.88 -19.24 26.65
N SER A 365 11.59 -19.02 27.76
CA SER A 365 11.04 -18.37 28.95
C SER A 365 11.02 -16.84 28.85
N GLY A 366 11.52 -16.26 27.73
CA GLY A 366 11.63 -14.82 27.55
C GLY A 366 12.87 -14.19 28.23
N GLN A 367 13.75 -15.01 28.81
CA GLN A 367 15.03 -14.50 29.31
C GLN A 367 15.94 -14.16 28.13
N THR A 368 16.58 -12.99 28.17
CA THR A 368 17.44 -12.49 27.11
C THR A 368 18.86 -12.27 27.63
N GLU A 369 19.82 -12.89 26.96
CA GLU A 369 21.26 -12.57 27.12
C GLU A 369 21.62 -11.56 26.03
N SER A 370 22.15 -10.38 26.38
CA SER A 370 22.55 -9.34 25.44
C SER A 370 24.05 -9.26 25.36
N ILE A 371 24.58 -9.31 24.14
CA ILE A 371 26.01 -9.28 23.84
C ILE A 371 26.27 -8.09 22.91
N PRO A 372 26.90 -7.01 23.38
CA PRO A 372 27.16 -5.84 22.57
C PRO A 372 28.16 -6.15 21.45
N ILE A 373 27.92 -5.63 20.26
CA ILE A 373 28.84 -5.65 19.13
C ILE A 373 29.25 -4.22 18.81
N VAL A 374 30.53 -3.94 18.90
CA VAL A 374 31.07 -2.64 18.51
C VAL A 374 31.10 -2.52 17.01
N LEU A 375 30.45 -1.49 16.48
CA LEU A 375 30.39 -1.20 15.05
C LEU A 375 31.26 0.01 14.73
N ASP A 376 32.09 -0.13 13.68
CA ASP A 376 32.86 0.96 13.11
C ASP A 376 32.26 1.37 11.76
N VAL A 377 32.26 2.67 11.48
CA VAL A 377 31.84 3.19 10.17
C VAL A 377 32.96 2.89 9.16
N ASN A 378 32.65 2.09 8.16
CA ASN A 378 33.47 1.92 6.97
C ASN A 378 32.97 2.91 5.91
N GLY A 379 33.60 4.09 5.86
CA GLY A 379 33.38 5.09 4.81
C GLY A 379 34.20 4.83 3.56
#